data_63d71f7bb98fcdb0112e205d59e93676
#
_entry.id   63d71f7bb98fcdb0112e205d59e93676
#
_cell.length_a   1.000
_cell.length_b   1.000
_cell.length_c   1.000
_cell.angle_alpha   90.00
_cell.angle_beta   90.00
_cell.angle_gamma   90.00
#
_symmetry.space_group_name_H-M   'P 1'
#
loop_
_entity.id
_entity.type
_entity.pdbx_description
1 polymer ?
#
loop_
_entity_poly.entity_id
_entity_poly.type
_entity_poly.pdbx_seq_one_letter_code
_entity_poly.pdbx_strand_id
1 'polypeptide(L)'
;MIYLLKYSSKGQAWQDAQAPALCAALQAQAAGRPERFFTGSVPERVRCLFACRKKRPCRERGILLNRERQKRAPIYEALEKFRRQRVVPFDVPGHKRGRGNPELVELLGERCVGIDVNSMKPLDNLCHPVSVIKEAEELAADAFGAAHAFLMVGGTTSSVQSMVLTACKPGDKIILPRNVHKSAINALVLCGAVPVYIDPKVDTDLGIPLGMEAADVRAAIEANPDAVAIFINNPTYYGICSDLRSLVELAHEHHMLALVDEAHGTHLYFGPGLPLSGMAAGADMAAVSMHKSGGSLTQSSLLLCGPGVNAGYVGNIINLTQTTSASYLLMSSLDISRRNLAMRGRESFAKVVDMAEYARREINAIGDYYAFGSELINGGSIFDFDVTKLAVNTRGIGLTGIEVYDLLRDEYDIQIEFGDLSNILAYISIGDRIQDIERLVGALVDIRRLYAKPRSDLFTAEYITPQIKATPQQAFYSPKESLPLRETAGRICTEFVMCYPPGIPILAPGEVITPEIIDYIEFAKAKGCSMQGPASEDISELNVLV
;
A
#
# COMPACT_ATOMS: atom_id res chain seq x y z
N MET A 1 16.14 34.88 9.89
CA MET A 1 17.02 35.70 10.72
C MET A 1 18.15 34.80 11.17
N ILE A 2 19.28 34.95 10.49
CA ILE A 2 20.44 34.06 10.56
C ILE A 2 21.31 34.53 11.73
N TYR A 3 21.54 33.67 12.71
CA TYR A 3 22.56 33.89 13.73
C TYR A 3 23.86 33.18 13.31
N LEU A 4 24.83 33.98 12.83
CA LEU A 4 26.20 33.61 12.67
C LEU A 4 26.91 33.74 14.03
N LEU A 5 27.30 32.61 14.61
CA LEU A 5 28.28 32.61 15.70
C LEU A 5 29.68 32.40 15.09
N LYS A 6 30.52 33.44 15.19
CA LYS A 6 31.96 33.38 14.96
C LYS A 6 32.61 32.54 16.06
N TYR A 7 33.39 31.53 15.67
CA TYR A 7 34.38 30.94 16.53
C TYR A 7 35.78 31.18 15.95
N SER A 8 36.66 31.69 16.81
CA SER A 8 38.00 32.10 16.50
C SER A 8 38.95 30.91 16.31
N SER A 9 39.88 31.15 15.42
CA SER A 9 41.07 30.36 15.10
C SER A 9 41.87 29.89 16.29
N LYS A 10 42.10 28.57 16.42
CA LYS A 10 43.39 27.96 16.77
C LYS A 10 43.45 26.62 16.10
N GLY A 11 44.42 26.49 15.19
CA GLY A 11 44.66 25.28 14.43
C GLY A 11 45.28 24.17 15.29
N GLN A 12 44.86 22.97 15.00
CA GLN A 12 45.70 21.78 15.11
C GLN A 12 45.27 20.79 14.03
N ALA A 13 46.21 20.47 13.18
CA ALA A 13 46.15 19.49 12.12
C ALA A 13 45.94 18.09 12.75
N TRP A 14 44.91 17.39 12.32
CA TRP A 14 44.85 15.94 12.47
C TRP A 14 45.27 15.31 11.15
N GLN A 15 46.43 14.67 11.19
CA GLN A 15 46.99 13.94 10.08
C GLN A 15 46.25 12.63 9.84
N ASP A 16 45.99 12.37 8.56
CA ASP A 16 45.59 11.10 8.00
C ASP A 16 46.58 9.98 8.36
N ALA A 17 46.19 9.04 9.21
CA ALA A 17 47.02 7.86 9.46
C ALA A 17 46.29 6.60 9.97
N GLN A 18 45.03 6.35 9.61
CA GLN A 18 44.39 5.05 9.93
C GLN A 18 43.48 4.44 8.86
N ALA A 19 43.37 5.01 7.68
CA ALA A 19 42.58 4.44 6.59
C ALA A 19 43.16 3.20 5.86
N PRO A 20 44.50 2.99 5.78
CA PRO A 20 45.05 1.84 5.05
C PRO A 20 45.01 0.51 5.81
N ALA A 21 45.00 0.51 7.13
CA ALA A 21 45.12 -0.72 7.92
C ALA A 21 43.80 -1.55 7.97
N LEU A 22 42.66 -0.91 7.86
CA LEU A 22 41.36 -1.60 7.87
C LEU A 22 41.05 -2.26 6.51
N CYS A 23 41.53 -1.70 5.42
CA CYS A 23 41.35 -2.26 4.07
C CYS A 23 42.23 -3.50 3.83
N ALA A 24 43.44 -3.55 4.42
CA ALA A 24 44.34 -4.69 4.30
C ALA A 24 43.91 -5.91 5.12
N ALA A 25 43.24 -5.71 6.24
CA ALA A 25 42.73 -6.81 7.07
C ALA A 25 41.51 -7.51 6.45
N LEU A 26 40.73 -6.80 5.63
CA LEU A 26 39.56 -7.38 4.92
C LEU A 26 39.96 -8.10 3.62
N GLN A 27 41.10 -7.77 3.03
CA GLN A 27 41.64 -8.43 1.82
C GLN A 27 42.36 -9.75 2.13
N ALA A 28 42.90 -9.94 3.33
CA ALA A 28 43.62 -11.14 3.72
C ALA A 28 42.73 -12.37 4.07
N GLN A 29 41.41 -12.18 4.28
CA GLN A 29 40.51 -13.28 4.54
C GLN A 29 39.78 -13.82 3.29
N ALA A 30 39.97 -13.24 2.12
CA ALA A 30 39.34 -13.64 0.86
C ALA A 30 40.18 -14.55 -0.04
N ALA A 31 41.40 -14.89 0.35
CA ALA A 31 42.31 -15.72 -0.45
C ALA A 31 42.23 -17.21 -0.09
N GLY A 32 41.25 -17.91 -0.63
CA GLY A 32 41.23 -19.36 -0.46
C GLY A 32 39.95 -20.07 -0.97
N ARG A 33 39.64 -19.95 -2.30
CA ARG A 33 38.96 -20.97 -3.12
C ARG A 33 38.81 -20.51 -4.58
N PRO A 34 38.87 -21.42 -5.58
CA PRO A 34 38.99 -21.05 -7.00
C PRO A 34 37.69 -20.51 -7.58
N GLU A 35 37.84 -19.39 -8.28
CA GLU A 35 36.82 -18.69 -9.04
C GLU A 35 36.35 -19.48 -10.26
N ARG A 36 35.02 -19.53 -10.46
CA ARG A 36 34.45 -19.70 -11.81
C ARG A 36 33.90 -18.33 -12.23
N PHE A 37 34.35 -17.91 -13.38
CA PHE A 37 34.05 -16.64 -14.02
C PHE A 37 32.54 -16.40 -14.20
N PHE A 38 32.04 -15.29 -13.68
CA PHE A 38 30.82 -14.64 -14.12
C PHE A 38 31.13 -13.20 -14.50
N THR A 39 31.07 -12.93 -15.82
CA THR A 39 31.14 -11.57 -16.39
C THR A 39 29.74 -11.00 -16.46
N GLY A 40 29.35 -10.22 -15.46
CA GLY A 40 28.16 -9.42 -15.43
C GLY A 40 28.26 -8.43 -14.27
N SER A 41 28.27 -7.12 -14.57
CA SER A 41 28.40 -6.07 -13.57
C SER A 41 27.12 -5.93 -12.76
N VAL A 42 27.06 -6.59 -11.59
CA VAL A 42 26.01 -6.33 -10.58
C VAL A 42 26.26 -4.95 -9.97
N PRO A 43 25.28 -4.04 -9.91
CA PRO A 43 25.44 -2.72 -9.31
C PRO A 43 25.93 -2.82 -7.86
N GLU A 44 26.96 -2.04 -7.52
CA GLU A 44 27.68 -2.10 -6.24
C GLU A 44 26.75 -1.93 -5.00
N ARG A 45 25.66 -1.24 -5.16
CA ARG A 45 24.66 -0.98 -4.12
C ARG A 45 23.79 -2.21 -3.80
N VAL A 46 23.47 -3.02 -4.80
CA VAL A 46 22.81 -4.30 -4.62
C VAL A 46 23.71 -5.24 -3.81
N ARG A 47 25.04 -5.19 -4.06
CA ARG A 47 26.03 -5.92 -3.24
C ARG A 47 26.04 -5.48 -1.78
N CYS A 48 25.91 -4.17 -1.48
CA CYS A 48 25.83 -3.69 -0.09
C CYS A 48 24.53 -4.09 0.61
N LEU A 49 23.40 -4.16 -0.10
CA LEU A 49 22.12 -4.61 0.46
C LEU A 49 22.10 -6.13 0.71
N PHE A 50 22.85 -6.90 -0.10
CA PHE A 50 22.93 -8.37 0.00
C PHE A 50 24.14 -8.92 0.75
N ALA A 51 25.07 -8.09 1.19
CA ALA A 51 26.34 -8.51 1.79
C ALA A 51 26.22 -9.38 3.06
N CYS A 52 25.01 -9.61 3.60
CA CYS A 52 24.77 -10.42 4.79
C CYS A 52 23.94 -11.70 4.55
N ARG A 53 23.65 -12.10 3.31
CA ARG A 53 22.87 -13.31 3.03
C ARG A 53 23.72 -14.58 3.11
N LYS A 54 23.90 -15.11 4.32
CA LYS A 54 24.14 -16.56 4.48
C LYS A 54 22.80 -17.26 4.24
N LYS A 55 22.74 -18.16 3.24
CA LYS A 55 21.61 -19.06 2.99
C LYS A 55 21.23 -19.75 4.31
N ARG A 56 20.18 -19.27 4.96
CA ARG A 56 19.51 -20.02 6.03
C ARG A 56 18.33 -20.72 5.39
N PRO A 57 18.16 -22.03 5.60
CA PRO A 57 16.99 -22.74 5.11
C PRO A 57 15.75 -22.06 5.71
N CYS A 58 14.74 -21.81 4.87
CA CYS A 58 13.42 -21.35 5.28
C CYS A 58 12.84 -22.41 6.23
N ARG A 59 12.98 -22.23 7.53
CA ARG A 59 12.25 -23.00 8.53
C ARG A 59 10.87 -22.34 8.63
N GLU A 60 9.83 -23.15 8.51
CA GLU A 60 8.51 -22.87 9.05
C GLU A 60 8.65 -22.62 10.57
N ARG A 61 9.15 -21.47 10.93
CA ARG A 61 9.04 -20.99 12.30
C ARG A 61 7.67 -20.34 12.39
N GLY A 62 6.71 -21.08 12.92
CA GLY A 62 5.65 -20.42 13.65
C GLY A 62 6.37 -19.51 14.66
N ILE A 63 6.39 -18.20 14.36
CA ILE A 63 6.96 -17.20 15.27
C ILE A 63 6.15 -17.36 16.55
N LEU A 64 6.76 -17.91 17.59
CA LEU A 64 6.16 -17.91 18.93
C LEU A 64 6.17 -16.45 19.39
N LEU A 65 5.10 -15.74 19.03
CA LEU A 65 4.85 -14.37 19.44
C LEU A 65 4.99 -14.29 20.96
N ASN A 66 5.85 -13.42 21.43
CA ASN A 66 5.96 -13.19 22.88
C ASN A 66 4.74 -12.39 23.35
N ARG A 67 3.64 -13.11 23.64
CA ARG A 67 2.35 -12.52 24.01
C ARG A 67 2.44 -11.60 25.23
N GLU A 68 3.34 -11.87 26.19
CA GLU A 68 3.50 -11.01 27.37
C GLU A 68 4.08 -9.64 26.96
N ARG A 69 5.09 -9.63 26.09
CA ARG A 69 5.65 -8.38 25.55
C ARG A 69 4.61 -7.62 24.73
N GLN A 70 3.78 -8.30 23.96
CA GLN A 70 2.74 -7.72 23.10
C GLN A 70 1.57 -7.08 23.88
N LYS A 71 1.42 -7.32 25.17
CA LYS A 71 0.43 -6.61 26.02
C LYS A 71 0.70 -5.12 26.16
N ARG A 72 1.95 -4.69 25.97
CA ARG A 72 2.36 -3.29 26.04
C ARG A 72 1.80 -2.48 24.86
N ALA A 73 1.51 -1.22 25.11
CA ALA A 73 1.25 -0.18 24.12
C ALA A 73 2.00 1.10 24.55
N PRO A 74 3.33 1.16 24.30
CA PRO A 74 4.22 2.14 24.91
C PRO A 74 3.85 3.59 24.61
N ILE A 75 3.39 3.90 23.38
CA ILE A 75 2.97 5.26 23.01
C ILE A 75 1.69 5.63 23.77
N TYR A 76 0.70 4.76 23.77
CA TYR A 76 -0.54 4.97 24.53
C TYR A 76 -0.28 5.12 26.03
N GLU A 77 0.54 4.24 26.61
CA GLU A 77 0.90 4.28 28.03
C GLU A 77 1.61 5.59 28.40
N ALA A 78 2.53 6.07 27.53
CA ALA A 78 3.23 7.33 27.74
C ALA A 78 2.28 8.55 27.66
N LEU A 79 1.36 8.57 26.69
CA LEU A 79 0.34 9.62 26.55
C LEU A 79 -0.59 9.67 27.77
N GLU A 80 -1.08 8.53 28.26
CA GLU A 80 -1.92 8.48 29.45
C GLU A 80 -1.16 8.95 30.70
N LYS A 81 0.11 8.58 30.86
CA LYS A 81 0.96 9.07 31.94
C LYS A 81 1.14 10.58 31.86
N PHE A 82 1.46 11.10 30.66
CA PHE A 82 1.66 12.54 30.42
C PHE A 82 0.38 13.34 30.69
N ARG A 83 -0.78 12.88 30.24
CA ARG A 83 -2.08 13.50 30.49
C ARG A 83 -2.37 13.63 31.99
N ARG A 84 -2.06 12.60 32.80
CA ARG A 84 -2.27 12.61 34.26
C ARG A 84 -1.38 13.60 35.00
N GLN A 85 -0.23 13.97 34.44
CA GLN A 85 0.71 14.92 35.06
C GLN A 85 0.20 16.36 35.10
N ARG A 86 -0.85 16.69 34.35
CA ARG A 86 -1.45 18.04 34.27
C ARG A 86 -0.43 19.16 33.98
N VAL A 87 0.54 18.87 33.11
CA VAL A 87 1.59 19.82 32.72
C VAL A 87 0.96 21.07 32.10
N VAL A 88 1.44 22.26 32.48
CA VAL A 88 1.01 23.52 31.89
C VAL A 88 1.60 23.65 30.49
N PRO A 89 0.79 23.73 29.41
CA PRO A 89 1.29 23.70 28.05
C PRO A 89 1.68 25.08 27.53
N PHE A 90 2.98 25.29 27.31
CA PHE A 90 3.52 26.37 26.50
C PHE A 90 4.04 25.89 25.15
N ASP A 91 3.89 24.60 24.87
CA ASP A 91 4.21 23.88 23.64
C ASP A 91 3.06 23.97 22.61
N VAL A 92 3.31 23.51 21.38
CA VAL A 92 2.28 23.26 20.37
C VAL A 92 1.61 21.90 20.64
N PRO A 93 0.36 21.68 20.18
CA PRO A 93 -0.50 22.51 19.34
C PRO A 93 -1.13 23.72 20.04
N GLY A 94 -1.56 24.71 19.23
CA GLY A 94 -2.10 25.98 19.71
C GLY A 94 -3.41 25.89 20.48
N HIS A 95 -4.21 24.83 20.32
CA HIS A 95 -5.43 24.59 21.07
C HIS A 95 -5.18 24.30 22.58
N LYS A 96 -3.92 24.06 22.98
CA LYS A 96 -3.51 23.91 24.37
C LYS A 96 -4.38 22.91 25.15
N ARG A 97 -4.51 21.68 24.59
CA ARG A 97 -5.36 20.60 25.12
C ARG A 97 -6.84 21.00 25.20
N GLY A 98 -7.30 21.71 24.18
CA GLY A 98 -8.69 22.10 23.99
C GLY A 98 -9.06 23.48 24.54
N ARG A 99 -8.26 24.10 25.43
CA ARG A 99 -8.60 25.41 26.04
C ARG A 99 -8.73 26.54 25.01
N GLY A 100 -7.99 26.47 23.91
CA GLY A 100 -8.01 27.45 22.83
C GLY A 100 -9.06 27.18 21.75
N ASN A 101 -9.76 26.04 21.81
CA ASN A 101 -10.80 25.68 20.85
C ASN A 101 -11.86 24.77 21.49
N PRO A 102 -12.86 25.36 22.20
CA PRO A 102 -13.92 24.61 22.86
C PRO A 102 -14.77 23.76 21.91
N GLU A 103 -15.05 24.22 20.70
CA GLU A 103 -15.81 23.49 19.68
C GLU A 103 -15.11 22.19 19.27
N LEU A 104 -13.78 22.21 19.17
CA LEU A 104 -13.00 21.00 18.92
C LEU A 104 -13.11 19.99 20.07
N VAL A 105 -13.23 20.49 21.31
CA VAL A 105 -13.44 19.63 22.47
C VAL A 105 -14.83 19.01 22.47
N GLU A 106 -15.85 19.77 22.08
CA GLU A 106 -17.21 19.28 21.92
C GLU A 106 -17.29 18.17 20.86
N LEU A 107 -16.61 18.37 19.72
CA LEU A 107 -16.57 17.39 18.62
C LEU A 107 -15.83 16.10 18.99
N LEU A 108 -14.63 16.20 19.57
CA LEU A 108 -13.72 15.06 19.74
C LEU A 108 -13.69 14.50 21.18
N GLY A 109 -14.20 15.25 22.14
CA GLY A 109 -14.12 14.96 23.56
C GLY A 109 -12.78 15.36 24.19
N GLU A 110 -12.83 15.76 25.47
CA GLU A 110 -11.66 16.22 26.24
C GLU A 110 -10.49 15.24 26.22
N ARG A 111 -10.78 13.94 26.25
CA ARG A 111 -9.73 12.91 26.29
C ARG A 111 -8.94 12.87 25.00
N CYS A 112 -9.61 12.93 23.86
CA CYS A 112 -8.99 12.91 22.55
C CYS A 112 -8.12 14.15 22.33
N VAL A 113 -8.70 15.35 22.54
CA VAL A 113 -7.96 16.63 22.39
C VAL A 113 -6.85 16.78 23.43
N GLY A 114 -7.04 16.17 24.64
CA GLY A 114 -6.06 16.19 25.73
C GLY A 114 -4.79 15.39 25.47
N ILE A 115 -4.80 14.44 24.53
CA ILE A 115 -3.63 13.65 24.11
C ILE A 115 -3.10 14.06 22.73
N ASP A 116 -3.70 15.03 22.07
CA ASP A 116 -3.12 15.64 20.87
C ASP A 116 -2.00 16.60 21.26
N VAL A 117 -0.79 16.14 21.08
CA VAL A 117 0.46 16.79 21.49
C VAL A 117 1.51 16.64 20.39
N ASN A 118 2.62 17.37 20.52
CA ASN A 118 3.75 17.25 19.59
C ASN A 118 4.91 16.46 20.23
N SER A 119 5.95 16.20 19.44
CA SER A 119 7.18 15.53 19.86
C SER A 119 7.83 16.25 21.04
N MET A 120 8.13 15.48 22.07
CA MET A 120 8.82 15.97 23.27
C MET A 120 9.56 14.81 23.97
N LYS A 121 10.56 15.12 24.77
CA LYS A 121 11.42 14.11 25.40
C LYS A 121 10.67 12.95 26.07
N PRO A 122 9.57 13.11 26.81
CA PRO A 122 8.83 11.99 27.41
C PRO A 122 8.04 11.14 26.42
N LEU A 123 7.78 11.63 25.22
CA LEU A 123 6.93 11.00 24.20
C LEU A 123 7.70 10.56 22.96
N ASP A 124 9.01 10.82 22.91
CA ASP A 124 9.88 10.50 21.77
C ASP A 124 9.70 11.43 20.55
N ASN A 125 10.31 11.07 19.41
CA ASN A 125 10.22 11.79 18.14
C ASN A 125 10.19 10.77 16.99
N LEU A 126 9.15 10.80 16.16
CA LEU A 126 8.98 9.87 15.06
C LEU A 126 10.12 9.94 14.01
N CYS A 127 10.71 11.12 13.80
CA CYS A 127 11.83 11.26 12.86
C CYS A 127 13.16 10.67 13.39
N HIS A 128 13.25 10.42 14.70
CA HIS A 128 14.41 9.82 15.35
C HIS A 128 13.98 9.05 16.60
N PRO A 129 13.33 7.89 16.46
CA PRO A 129 12.79 7.13 17.56
C PRO A 129 13.91 6.53 18.44
N VAL A 130 13.87 6.76 19.75
CA VAL A 130 14.87 6.27 20.71
C VAL A 130 14.26 5.67 21.98
N SER A 131 12.94 5.84 22.20
CA SER A 131 12.24 5.37 23.39
C SER A 131 10.88 4.73 23.08
N VAL A 132 9.76 5.37 23.43
CA VAL A 132 8.42 4.75 23.35
C VAL A 132 7.97 4.50 21.90
N ILE A 133 8.35 5.34 20.95
CA ILE A 133 8.07 5.09 19.54
C ILE A 133 8.94 3.94 19.03
N LYS A 134 10.22 3.93 19.39
CA LYS A 134 11.13 2.82 19.06
C LYS A 134 10.63 1.49 19.60
N GLU A 135 10.18 1.45 20.87
CA GLU A 135 9.60 0.24 21.47
C GLU A 135 8.32 -0.19 20.72
N ALA A 136 7.46 0.75 20.31
CA ALA A 136 6.25 0.44 19.53
C ALA A 136 6.58 -0.14 18.16
N GLU A 137 7.60 0.39 17.46
CA GLU A 137 8.10 -0.12 16.18
C GLU A 137 8.68 -1.54 16.32
N GLU A 138 9.45 -1.81 17.39
CA GLU A 138 9.98 -3.14 17.68
C GLU A 138 8.86 -4.16 17.97
N LEU A 139 7.83 -3.75 18.70
CA LEU A 139 6.65 -4.58 18.95
C LEU A 139 5.85 -4.83 17.67
N ALA A 140 5.76 -3.84 16.78
CA ALA A 140 5.13 -4.01 15.49
C ALA A 140 5.94 -4.98 14.60
N ALA A 141 7.25 -4.84 14.54
CA ALA A 141 8.12 -5.77 13.82
C ALA A 141 7.94 -7.22 14.29
N ASP A 142 7.92 -7.44 15.63
CA ASP A 142 7.69 -8.75 16.23
C ASP A 142 6.30 -9.31 15.88
N ALA A 143 5.24 -8.48 15.98
CA ALA A 143 3.86 -8.89 15.69
C ALA A 143 3.64 -9.28 14.22
N PHE A 144 4.31 -8.62 13.29
CA PHE A 144 4.19 -8.84 11.85
C PHE A 144 5.28 -9.76 11.27
N GLY A 145 6.17 -10.30 12.11
CA GLY A 145 7.26 -11.17 11.64
C GLY A 145 8.30 -10.46 10.77
N ALA A 146 8.41 -9.15 10.88
CA ALA A 146 9.40 -8.33 10.19
C ALA A 146 10.70 -8.21 11.01
N ALA A 147 11.81 -7.84 10.37
CA ALA A 147 13.03 -7.47 11.07
C ALA A 147 12.95 -6.05 11.65
N HIS A 148 12.30 -5.16 10.92
CA HIS A 148 12.04 -3.78 11.33
C HIS A 148 10.63 -3.36 10.88
N ALA A 149 10.02 -2.45 11.63
CA ALA A 149 8.77 -1.78 11.27
C ALA A 149 8.89 -0.29 11.54
N PHE A 150 8.25 0.52 10.71
CA PHE A 150 8.17 1.97 10.85
C PHE A 150 6.71 2.39 10.95
N LEU A 151 6.40 3.25 11.92
CA LEU A 151 5.08 3.85 12.03
C LEU A 151 4.92 4.96 10.98
N MET A 152 3.88 4.86 10.17
CA MET A 152 3.64 5.79 9.07
C MET A 152 2.33 6.54 9.31
N VAL A 153 2.41 7.88 9.38
CA VAL A 153 1.26 8.77 9.58
C VAL A 153 0.82 9.50 8.30
N GLY A 154 1.43 9.16 7.17
CA GLY A 154 1.09 9.65 5.83
C GLY A 154 0.30 8.63 4.99
N GLY A 155 -0.28 7.62 5.64
CA GLY A 155 -0.98 6.51 4.98
C GLY A 155 -0.04 5.55 4.26
N THR A 156 -0.59 4.50 3.67
CA THR A 156 0.17 3.54 2.88
C THR A 156 0.74 4.18 1.61
N THR A 157 0.19 5.28 1.15
CA THR A 157 0.80 6.12 0.11
C THR A 157 2.25 6.47 0.47
N SER A 158 2.48 6.96 1.69
CA SER A 158 3.82 7.30 2.19
C SER A 158 4.70 6.06 2.36
N SER A 159 4.12 4.92 2.80
CA SER A 159 4.84 3.65 2.92
C SER A 159 5.30 3.13 1.57
N VAL A 160 4.42 3.11 0.56
CA VAL A 160 4.73 2.69 -0.82
C VAL A 160 5.78 3.59 -1.45
N GLN A 161 5.63 4.91 -1.31
CA GLN A 161 6.62 5.86 -1.81
C GLN A 161 7.99 5.62 -1.17
N SER A 162 8.05 5.48 0.15
CA SER A 162 9.29 5.21 0.87
C SER A 162 9.93 3.89 0.45
N MET A 163 9.13 2.86 0.20
CA MET A 163 9.56 1.55 -0.27
C MET A 163 10.25 1.65 -1.65
N VAL A 164 9.61 2.31 -2.61
CA VAL A 164 10.16 2.52 -3.96
C VAL A 164 11.38 3.43 -3.95
N LEU A 165 11.34 4.57 -3.21
CA LEU A 165 12.48 5.47 -3.06
C LEU A 165 13.69 4.81 -2.35
N THR A 166 13.44 3.81 -1.51
CA THR A 166 14.52 3.00 -0.90
C THR A 166 15.18 2.09 -1.92
N ALA A 167 14.38 1.46 -2.78
CA ALA A 167 14.85 0.49 -3.75
C ALA A 167 15.50 1.12 -4.98
N CYS A 168 14.95 2.24 -5.48
CA CYS A 168 15.27 2.80 -6.79
C CYS A 168 15.96 4.15 -6.72
N LYS A 169 16.80 4.42 -7.71
CA LYS A 169 17.43 5.72 -8.05
C LYS A 169 16.95 6.19 -9.42
N PRO A 170 17.23 7.45 -9.80
CA PRO A 170 16.97 7.91 -11.15
C PRO A 170 17.62 7.00 -12.20
N GLY A 171 16.81 6.54 -13.16
CA GLY A 171 17.23 5.65 -14.24
C GLY A 171 17.22 4.15 -13.92
N ASP A 172 17.09 3.74 -12.65
CA ASP A 172 16.93 2.34 -12.28
C ASP A 172 15.59 1.81 -12.82
N LYS A 173 15.56 0.57 -13.30
CA LYS A 173 14.33 -0.10 -13.74
C LYS A 173 13.65 -0.83 -12.57
N ILE A 174 12.32 -0.77 -12.54
CA ILE A 174 11.48 -1.51 -11.59
C ILE A 174 10.38 -2.24 -12.35
N ILE A 175 10.23 -3.54 -12.09
CA ILE A 175 9.17 -4.37 -12.67
C ILE A 175 7.93 -4.26 -11.76
N LEU A 176 6.77 -3.92 -12.34
CA LEU A 176 5.53 -3.75 -11.58
C LEU A 176 4.30 -4.03 -12.45
N PRO A 177 3.16 -4.47 -11.85
CA PRO A 177 1.93 -4.62 -12.63
C PRO A 177 1.35 -3.25 -12.96
N ARG A 178 0.71 -3.12 -14.14
CA ARG A 178 0.17 -1.82 -14.57
C ARG A 178 -1.04 -1.37 -13.74
N ASN A 179 -1.72 -2.29 -13.09
CA ASN A 179 -2.87 -2.01 -12.22
C ASN A 179 -2.50 -1.65 -10.78
N VAL A 180 -1.32 -1.07 -10.56
CA VAL A 180 -0.90 -0.55 -9.25
C VAL A 180 -1.69 0.69 -8.85
N HIS A 181 -1.79 0.91 -7.55
CA HIS A 181 -2.31 2.16 -7.02
C HIS A 181 -1.41 3.34 -7.42
N LYS A 182 -2.01 4.52 -7.66
CA LYS A 182 -1.28 5.74 -8.07
C LYS A 182 -0.06 6.08 -7.20
N SER A 183 -0.02 5.65 -5.93
CA SER A 183 1.12 5.91 -5.04
C SER A 183 2.43 5.30 -5.54
N ALA A 184 2.37 4.15 -6.23
CA ALA A 184 3.55 3.54 -6.83
C ALA A 184 4.07 4.38 -8.00
N ILE A 185 3.19 4.84 -8.88
CA ILE A 185 3.58 5.70 -10.02
C ILE A 185 4.04 7.08 -9.54
N ASN A 186 3.40 7.65 -8.52
CA ASN A 186 3.89 8.87 -7.86
C ASN A 186 5.33 8.71 -7.34
N ALA A 187 5.66 7.54 -6.80
CA ALA A 187 7.03 7.27 -6.37
C ALA A 187 8.02 7.27 -7.55
N LEU A 188 7.60 6.76 -8.74
CA LEU A 188 8.42 6.82 -9.96
C LEU A 188 8.63 8.26 -10.44
N VAL A 189 7.59 9.10 -10.34
CA VAL A 189 7.72 10.55 -10.60
C VAL A 189 8.76 11.18 -9.67
N LEU A 190 8.72 10.83 -8.38
CA LEU A 190 9.64 11.40 -7.38
C LEU A 190 11.09 10.91 -7.55
N CYS A 191 11.32 9.61 -7.77
CA CYS A 191 12.66 9.05 -7.83
C CYS A 191 13.28 9.00 -9.24
N GLY A 192 12.47 9.13 -10.30
CA GLY A 192 12.95 9.04 -11.67
C GLY A 192 13.29 7.61 -12.12
N ALA A 193 12.77 6.59 -11.45
CA ALA A 193 12.90 5.22 -11.90
C ALA A 193 12.05 4.95 -13.14
N VAL A 194 12.49 3.97 -13.94
CA VAL A 194 11.87 3.58 -15.21
C VAL A 194 10.97 2.37 -14.96
N PRO A 195 9.65 2.48 -15.18
CA PRO A 195 8.76 1.34 -15.04
C PRO A 195 8.95 0.31 -16.16
N VAL A 196 8.94 -0.96 -15.78
CA VAL A 196 8.75 -2.10 -16.68
C VAL A 196 7.40 -2.71 -16.29
N TYR A 197 6.35 -2.31 -17.00
CA TYR A 197 5.01 -2.76 -16.66
C TYR A 197 4.75 -4.20 -17.15
N ILE A 198 4.09 -4.97 -16.29
CA ILE A 198 3.44 -6.23 -16.65
C ILE A 198 1.95 -5.95 -16.75
N ASP A 199 1.36 -6.24 -17.90
CA ASP A 199 -0.08 -6.09 -18.09
C ASP A 199 -0.82 -7.13 -17.25
N PRO A 200 -1.81 -6.72 -16.43
CA PRO A 200 -2.61 -7.66 -15.68
C PRO A 200 -3.49 -8.47 -16.63
N LYS A 201 -3.63 -9.76 -16.36
CA LYS A 201 -4.72 -10.52 -16.94
C LYS A 201 -6.04 -9.99 -16.38
N VAL A 202 -7.10 -10.07 -17.16
CA VAL A 202 -8.44 -9.61 -16.78
C VAL A 202 -9.41 -10.77 -16.91
N ASP A 203 -10.21 -10.99 -15.88
CA ASP A 203 -11.41 -11.80 -16.00
C ASP A 203 -12.49 -10.94 -16.67
N THR A 204 -12.80 -11.23 -17.93
CA THR A 204 -13.75 -10.44 -18.75
C THR A 204 -15.19 -10.61 -18.29
N ASP A 205 -15.54 -11.74 -17.70
CA ASP A 205 -16.89 -12.01 -17.19
C ASP A 205 -17.17 -11.21 -15.91
N LEU A 206 -16.16 -11.09 -15.05
CA LEU A 206 -16.25 -10.31 -13.83
C LEU A 206 -15.81 -8.85 -14.02
N GLY A 207 -15.01 -8.56 -15.06
CA GLY A 207 -14.47 -7.22 -15.30
C GLY A 207 -13.39 -6.82 -14.28
N ILE A 208 -12.62 -7.76 -13.74
CA ILE A 208 -11.62 -7.51 -12.69
C ILE A 208 -10.21 -7.87 -13.14
N PRO A 209 -9.19 -7.07 -12.75
CA PRO A 209 -7.80 -7.44 -12.98
C PRO A 209 -7.36 -8.55 -12.03
N LEU A 210 -6.55 -9.47 -12.55
CA LEU A 210 -6.04 -10.63 -11.83
C LEU A 210 -4.64 -10.37 -11.23
N GLY A 211 -4.08 -11.38 -10.57
CA GLY A 211 -2.74 -11.35 -9.99
C GLY A 211 -1.63 -11.53 -11.03
N MET A 212 -0.40 -11.32 -10.61
CA MET A 212 0.80 -11.53 -11.41
C MET A 212 1.13 -13.03 -11.49
N GLU A 213 1.44 -13.51 -12.68
CA GLU A 213 1.94 -14.87 -12.88
C GLU A 213 3.48 -14.91 -12.88
N ALA A 214 4.06 -15.95 -12.31
CA ALA A 214 5.51 -16.12 -12.27
C ALA A 214 6.14 -16.19 -13.67
N ALA A 215 5.41 -16.69 -14.68
CA ALA A 215 5.88 -16.75 -16.06
C ALA A 215 6.06 -15.36 -16.67
N ASP A 216 5.09 -14.45 -16.46
CA ASP A 216 5.12 -13.09 -16.98
C ASP A 216 6.23 -12.28 -16.30
N VAL A 217 6.38 -12.46 -14.98
CA VAL A 217 7.47 -11.83 -14.20
C VAL A 217 8.84 -12.33 -14.68
N ARG A 218 9.00 -13.64 -14.93
CA ARG A 218 10.24 -14.21 -15.48
C ARG A 218 10.58 -13.61 -16.84
N ALA A 219 9.62 -13.52 -17.75
CA ALA A 219 9.82 -12.91 -19.05
C ALA A 219 10.23 -11.42 -18.94
N ALA A 220 9.63 -10.67 -18.03
CA ALA A 220 9.99 -9.28 -17.77
C ALA A 220 11.42 -9.14 -17.21
N ILE A 221 11.84 -10.03 -16.32
CA ILE A 221 13.21 -10.09 -15.77
C ILE A 221 14.22 -10.42 -16.88
N GLU A 222 13.95 -11.44 -17.70
CA GLU A 222 14.83 -11.85 -18.80
C GLU A 222 15.03 -10.73 -19.83
N ALA A 223 13.97 -9.95 -20.09
CA ALA A 223 14.04 -8.78 -20.96
C ALA A 223 14.70 -7.56 -20.29
N ASN A 224 14.76 -7.50 -18.96
CA ASN A 224 15.31 -6.38 -18.18
C ASN A 224 16.15 -6.89 -17.01
N PRO A 225 17.30 -7.56 -17.27
CA PRO A 225 18.13 -8.15 -16.23
C PRO A 225 18.82 -7.11 -15.33
N ASP A 226 18.77 -5.84 -15.72
CA ASP A 226 19.27 -4.67 -15.00
C ASP A 226 18.23 -4.04 -14.05
N ALA A 227 17.00 -4.59 -13.98
CA ALA A 227 16.00 -4.14 -13.01
C ALA A 227 16.47 -4.39 -11.57
N VAL A 228 16.14 -3.47 -10.66
CA VAL A 228 16.63 -3.51 -9.26
C VAL A 228 15.57 -4.04 -8.29
N ALA A 229 14.31 -4.03 -8.67
CA ALA A 229 13.20 -4.47 -7.81
C ALA A 229 12.01 -4.99 -8.63
N ILE A 230 11.22 -5.84 -7.97
CA ILE A 230 9.89 -6.24 -8.40
C ILE A 230 8.89 -5.69 -7.38
N PHE A 231 7.86 -5.00 -7.86
CA PHE A 231 6.76 -4.50 -7.06
C PHE A 231 5.54 -5.39 -7.27
N ILE A 232 4.93 -5.86 -6.19
CA ILE A 232 3.84 -6.82 -6.21
C ILE A 232 2.67 -6.22 -5.43
N ASN A 233 1.48 -6.17 -6.03
CA ASN A 233 0.24 -5.78 -5.35
C ASN A 233 -0.46 -7.05 -4.87
N ASN A 234 -0.57 -7.26 -3.54
CA ASN A 234 -1.12 -8.49 -2.97
C ASN A 234 -1.68 -8.28 -1.54
N PRO A 235 -2.99 -8.53 -1.29
CA PRO A 235 -4.02 -8.87 -2.28
C PRO A 235 -4.45 -7.67 -3.13
N THR A 236 -5.13 -7.94 -4.25
CA THR A 236 -5.85 -6.90 -4.99
C THR A 236 -7.09 -6.41 -4.22
N TYR A 237 -7.75 -5.37 -4.69
CA TYR A 237 -9.01 -4.88 -4.12
C TYR A 237 -10.09 -5.98 -4.03
N TYR A 238 -10.15 -6.84 -5.03
CA TYR A 238 -11.15 -7.92 -5.12
C TYR A 238 -10.77 -9.19 -4.37
N GLY A 239 -9.61 -9.19 -3.69
CA GLY A 239 -9.15 -10.34 -2.91
C GLY A 239 -8.28 -11.32 -3.67
N ILE A 240 -7.94 -11.06 -4.94
CA ILE A 240 -7.06 -11.92 -5.72
C ILE A 240 -5.63 -11.86 -5.15
N CYS A 241 -5.02 -13.03 -4.93
CA CYS A 241 -3.64 -13.17 -4.49
C CYS A 241 -2.81 -13.92 -5.53
N SER A 242 -1.60 -13.42 -5.78
CA SER A 242 -0.57 -14.06 -6.60
C SER A 242 0.17 -15.14 -5.81
N ASP A 243 0.92 -16.03 -6.49
CA ASP A 243 1.91 -16.90 -5.83
C ASP A 243 3.08 -16.05 -5.29
N LEU A 244 2.80 -15.38 -4.17
CA LEU A 244 3.71 -14.40 -3.59
C LEU A 244 5.07 -15.01 -3.23
N ARG A 245 5.10 -16.27 -2.80
CA ARG A 245 6.36 -16.97 -2.47
C ARG A 245 7.22 -17.13 -3.71
N SER A 246 6.67 -17.68 -4.78
CA SER A 246 7.41 -17.89 -6.03
C SER A 246 7.88 -16.56 -6.64
N LEU A 247 7.09 -15.49 -6.56
CA LEU A 247 7.48 -14.17 -7.04
C LEU A 247 8.64 -13.57 -6.23
N VAL A 248 8.62 -13.72 -4.91
CA VAL A 248 9.71 -13.26 -4.02
C VAL A 248 10.98 -14.08 -4.26
N GLU A 249 10.88 -15.39 -4.38
CA GLU A 249 12.02 -16.27 -4.68
C GLU A 249 12.63 -15.91 -6.04
N LEU A 250 11.80 -15.69 -7.06
CA LEU A 250 12.24 -15.27 -8.39
C LEU A 250 12.98 -13.92 -8.37
N ALA A 251 12.46 -12.92 -7.63
CA ALA A 251 13.16 -11.65 -7.44
C ALA A 251 14.56 -11.86 -6.84
N HIS A 252 14.65 -12.70 -5.81
CA HIS A 252 15.90 -12.97 -5.11
C HIS A 252 16.90 -13.78 -5.94
N GLU A 253 16.44 -14.72 -6.78
CA GLU A 253 17.29 -15.47 -7.73
C GLU A 253 18.01 -14.52 -8.69
N HIS A 254 17.34 -13.44 -9.07
CA HIS A 254 17.87 -12.42 -9.98
C HIS A 254 18.46 -11.18 -9.26
N HIS A 255 18.72 -11.27 -7.95
CA HIS A 255 19.28 -10.19 -7.14
C HIS A 255 18.46 -8.91 -7.10
N MET A 256 17.16 -9.00 -7.30
CA MET A 256 16.20 -7.91 -7.20
C MET A 256 15.54 -7.88 -5.82
N LEU A 257 15.12 -6.70 -5.38
CA LEU A 257 14.32 -6.54 -4.17
C LEU A 257 12.86 -6.90 -4.47
N ALA A 258 12.21 -7.61 -3.55
CA ALA A 258 10.77 -7.88 -3.59
C ALA A 258 10.02 -6.87 -2.70
N LEU A 259 9.24 -5.98 -3.33
CA LEU A 259 8.44 -4.94 -2.69
C LEU A 259 6.97 -5.33 -2.78
N VAL A 260 6.25 -5.38 -1.65
CA VAL A 260 4.86 -5.81 -1.64
C VAL A 260 3.94 -4.70 -1.13
N ASP A 261 3.01 -4.28 -1.97
CA ASP A 261 1.89 -3.44 -1.54
C ASP A 261 0.81 -4.33 -0.96
N GLU A 262 0.75 -4.39 0.37
CA GLU A 262 -0.26 -5.08 1.16
C GLU A 262 -1.22 -4.08 1.83
N ALA A 263 -1.55 -2.98 1.17
CA ALA A 263 -2.50 -2.01 1.71
C ALA A 263 -3.82 -2.67 2.12
N HIS A 264 -4.21 -3.76 1.46
CA HIS A 264 -5.40 -4.55 1.75
C HIS A 264 -5.12 -5.84 2.53
N GLY A 265 -3.89 -6.05 3.04
CA GLY A 265 -3.40 -7.32 3.58
C GLY A 265 -3.04 -7.35 5.06
N THR A 266 -3.34 -6.31 5.86
CA THR A 266 -2.98 -6.28 7.30
C THR A 266 -3.45 -7.53 8.06
N HIS A 267 -4.63 -8.05 7.77
CA HIS A 267 -5.24 -9.21 8.42
C HIS A 267 -4.58 -10.54 8.05
N LEU A 268 -3.87 -10.62 6.92
CA LEU A 268 -3.16 -11.82 6.49
C LEU A 268 -2.08 -12.26 7.49
N TYR A 269 -1.59 -11.35 8.30
CA TYR A 269 -0.60 -11.64 9.35
C TYR A 269 -1.19 -12.33 10.59
N PHE A 270 -2.52 -12.28 10.78
CA PHE A 270 -3.17 -12.69 12.02
C PHE A 270 -4.28 -13.71 11.83
N GLY A 271 -4.93 -13.74 10.67
CA GLY A 271 -6.09 -14.61 10.42
C GLY A 271 -5.69 -16.05 10.11
N PRO A 272 -6.39 -17.05 10.65
CA PRO A 272 -6.17 -18.44 10.26
C PRO A 272 -6.76 -18.70 8.88
N GLY A 273 -6.04 -19.48 8.05
CA GLY A 273 -6.53 -19.90 6.73
C GLY A 273 -6.63 -18.77 5.70
N LEU A 274 -6.01 -17.63 5.96
CA LEU A 274 -5.88 -16.51 5.02
C LEU A 274 -4.63 -16.65 4.15
N PRO A 275 -4.59 -15.99 2.98
CA PRO A 275 -3.44 -16.01 2.08
C PRO A 275 -2.12 -15.60 2.73
N LEU A 276 -1.01 -15.97 2.08
CA LEU A 276 0.33 -15.72 2.58
C LEU A 276 0.65 -14.22 2.58
N SER A 277 1.15 -13.69 3.72
CA SER A 277 1.59 -12.30 3.84
C SER A 277 3.00 -12.07 3.29
N GLY A 278 3.36 -10.83 2.96
CA GLY A 278 4.64 -10.46 2.37
C GLY A 278 5.84 -10.85 3.23
N MET A 279 5.79 -10.58 4.54
CA MET A 279 6.90 -10.97 5.43
C MET A 279 7.02 -12.49 5.57
N ALA A 280 5.91 -13.23 5.57
CA ALA A 280 5.92 -14.70 5.59
C ALA A 280 6.41 -15.30 4.25
N ALA A 281 6.19 -14.61 3.13
CA ALA A 281 6.75 -14.97 1.83
C ALA A 281 8.25 -14.66 1.72
N GLY A 282 8.79 -13.82 2.59
CA GLY A 282 10.19 -13.41 2.58
C GLY A 282 10.47 -12.12 1.81
N ALA A 283 9.45 -11.29 1.57
CA ALA A 283 9.61 -9.99 0.92
C ALA A 283 10.63 -9.10 1.64
N ASP A 284 11.32 -8.24 0.87
CA ASP A 284 12.27 -7.30 1.44
C ASP A 284 11.57 -6.14 2.12
N MET A 285 10.48 -5.63 1.54
CA MET A 285 9.64 -4.62 2.18
C MET A 285 8.16 -4.88 1.88
N ALA A 286 7.29 -4.55 2.85
CA ALA A 286 5.85 -4.60 2.68
C ALA A 286 5.17 -3.37 3.30
N ALA A 287 4.22 -2.79 2.58
CA ALA A 287 3.44 -1.64 3.03
C ALA A 287 2.03 -2.07 3.42
N VAL A 288 1.61 -1.88 4.68
CA VAL A 288 0.31 -2.34 5.19
C VAL A 288 -0.54 -1.19 5.72
N SER A 289 -1.81 -1.11 5.32
CA SER A 289 -2.77 -0.13 5.85
C SER A 289 -3.43 -0.65 7.11
N MET A 290 -2.95 -0.21 8.26
CA MET A 290 -3.54 -0.61 9.55
C MET A 290 -4.99 -0.14 9.70
N HIS A 291 -5.36 0.98 9.08
CA HIS A 291 -6.73 1.53 9.16
C HIS A 291 -7.77 0.75 8.33
N LYS A 292 -7.37 0.00 7.29
CA LYS A 292 -8.32 -0.74 6.44
C LYS A 292 -8.89 -1.98 7.13
N SER A 293 -8.04 -2.85 7.68
CA SER A 293 -8.48 -4.07 8.36
C SER A 293 -7.94 -4.26 9.77
N GLY A 294 -6.98 -3.43 10.20
CA GLY A 294 -6.34 -3.55 11.51
C GLY A 294 -7.03 -2.77 12.64
N GLY A 295 -8.02 -1.93 12.34
CA GLY A 295 -8.83 -1.22 13.34
C GLY A 295 -8.18 0.05 13.91
N SER A 296 -7.20 0.65 13.24
CA SER A 296 -6.61 1.94 13.62
C SER A 296 -7.32 3.12 12.92
N LEU A 297 -6.99 4.34 13.33
CA LEU A 297 -7.53 5.55 12.70
C LEU A 297 -7.07 5.68 11.25
N THR A 298 -7.90 6.28 10.41
CA THR A 298 -7.59 6.57 9.01
C THR A 298 -6.22 7.24 8.86
N GLN A 299 -5.50 6.96 7.76
CA GLN A 299 -4.16 7.47 7.46
C GLN A 299 -3.03 6.76 8.22
N SER A 300 -3.32 5.84 9.14
CA SER A 300 -2.28 5.07 9.84
C SER A 300 -1.86 3.83 9.06
N SER A 301 -0.55 3.62 8.95
CA SER A 301 0.07 2.56 8.15
C SER A 301 1.37 2.07 8.81
N LEU A 302 1.90 0.94 8.36
CA LEU A 302 3.24 0.47 8.68
C LEU A 302 4.03 0.23 7.39
N LEU A 303 5.33 0.52 7.44
CA LEU A 303 6.30 -0.02 6.50
C LEU A 303 7.09 -1.11 7.21
N LEU A 304 6.99 -2.34 6.72
CA LEU A 304 7.65 -3.52 7.24
C LEU A 304 8.90 -3.82 6.41
N CYS A 305 9.99 -4.20 7.06
CA CYS A 305 11.25 -4.53 6.40
C CYS A 305 11.76 -5.90 6.82
N GLY A 306 12.21 -6.67 5.83
CA GLY A 306 12.88 -7.95 6.01
C GLY A 306 14.32 -7.80 6.54
N PRO A 307 14.98 -8.91 6.92
CA PRO A 307 16.29 -8.90 7.59
C PRO A 307 17.46 -8.42 6.72
N GLY A 308 17.28 -8.34 5.40
CA GLY A 308 18.31 -7.86 4.44
C GLY A 308 18.30 -6.36 4.20
N VAL A 309 17.28 -5.64 4.70
CA VAL A 309 17.07 -4.22 4.43
C VAL A 309 17.80 -3.36 5.46
N ASN A 310 18.50 -2.32 4.99
CA ASN A 310 19.14 -1.34 5.87
C ASN A 310 18.11 -0.38 6.47
N ALA A 311 17.66 -0.67 7.69
CA ALA A 311 16.65 0.12 8.40
C ALA A 311 17.04 1.60 8.59
N GLY A 312 18.33 1.89 8.80
CA GLY A 312 18.81 3.28 8.92
C GLY A 312 18.64 4.06 7.61
N TYR A 313 18.89 3.42 6.47
CA TYR A 313 18.66 4.04 5.16
C TYR A 313 17.18 4.26 4.89
N VAL A 314 16.33 3.25 5.21
CA VAL A 314 14.86 3.39 5.11
C VAL A 314 14.37 4.56 5.95
N GLY A 315 14.83 4.69 7.20
CA GLY A 315 14.47 5.81 8.07
C GLY A 315 14.85 7.16 7.49
N ASN A 316 16.04 7.27 6.84
CA ASN A 316 16.45 8.49 6.15
C ASN A 316 15.51 8.82 4.97
N ILE A 317 15.10 7.82 4.19
CA ILE A 317 14.13 8.02 3.09
C ILE A 317 12.76 8.44 3.63
N ILE A 318 12.26 7.77 4.66
CA ILE A 318 10.99 8.15 5.31
C ILE A 318 11.02 9.63 5.73
N ASN A 319 12.12 10.08 6.33
CA ASN A 319 12.27 11.45 6.82
C ASN A 319 12.34 12.51 5.71
N LEU A 320 12.49 12.14 4.42
CA LEU A 320 12.38 13.08 3.31
C LEU A 320 10.92 13.51 3.05
N THR A 321 9.96 12.64 3.33
CA THR A 321 8.56 12.84 2.95
C THR A 321 7.61 12.89 4.14
N GLN A 322 8.00 12.33 5.30
CA GLN A 322 7.17 12.30 6.50
C GLN A 322 7.25 13.62 7.29
N THR A 323 6.12 14.02 7.87
CA THR A 323 6.04 15.20 8.72
C THR A 323 6.93 15.10 9.96
N THR A 324 7.52 16.23 10.36
CA THR A 324 8.24 16.36 11.65
C THR A 324 7.32 16.53 12.86
N SER A 325 6.02 16.83 12.63
CA SER A 325 4.99 17.03 13.65
C SER A 325 3.96 15.91 13.58
N ALA A 326 4.41 14.68 13.84
CA ALA A 326 3.58 13.49 13.72
C ALA A 326 2.42 13.51 14.72
N SER A 327 1.22 13.09 14.24
CA SER A 327 0.03 12.97 15.08
C SER A 327 0.17 11.81 16.08
N TYR A 328 0.16 12.15 17.36
CA TYR A 328 0.16 11.15 18.44
C TYR A 328 -1.15 10.38 18.53
N LEU A 329 -2.26 10.94 18.06
CA LEU A 329 -3.52 10.22 17.91
C LEU A 329 -3.37 9.06 16.93
N LEU A 330 -2.76 9.31 15.75
CA LEU A 330 -2.52 8.26 14.77
C LEU A 330 -1.52 7.22 15.28
N MET A 331 -0.39 7.65 15.84
CA MET A 331 0.62 6.72 16.37
C MET A 331 0.10 5.87 17.53
N SER A 332 -0.68 6.45 18.45
CA SER A 332 -1.29 5.68 19.55
C SER A 332 -2.35 4.70 19.04
N SER A 333 -3.10 5.08 17.99
CA SER A 333 -4.06 4.17 17.38
C SER A 333 -3.37 2.97 16.72
N LEU A 334 -2.22 3.17 16.05
CA LEU A 334 -1.38 2.11 15.51
C LEU A 334 -0.91 1.16 16.62
N ASP A 335 -0.38 1.70 17.70
CA ASP A 335 0.16 0.94 18.83
C ASP A 335 -0.92 0.10 19.53
N ILE A 336 -2.10 0.68 19.77
CA ILE A 336 -3.27 -0.01 20.35
C ILE A 336 -3.77 -1.10 19.41
N SER A 337 -3.90 -0.80 18.11
CA SER A 337 -4.38 -1.76 17.11
C SER A 337 -3.40 -2.92 16.94
N ARG A 338 -2.09 -2.65 16.86
CA ARG A 338 -1.05 -3.69 16.87
C ARG A 338 -1.20 -4.62 18.08
N ARG A 339 -1.34 -4.05 19.30
CA ARG A 339 -1.56 -4.83 20.50
C ARG A 339 -2.82 -5.69 20.41
N ASN A 340 -3.93 -5.12 19.95
CA ASN A 340 -5.19 -5.85 19.80
C ASN A 340 -5.07 -7.02 18.82
N LEU A 341 -4.45 -6.77 17.66
CA LEU A 341 -4.20 -7.81 16.65
C LEU A 341 -3.26 -8.92 17.18
N ALA A 342 -2.17 -8.58 17.84
CA ALA A 342 -1.25 -9.55 18.40
C ALA A 342 -1.91 -10.42 19.50
N MET A 343 -2.85 -9.87 20.26
CA MET A 343 -3.52 -10.58 21.35
C MET A 343 -4.75 -11.36 20.93
N ARG A 344 -5.53 -10.84 19.97
CA ARG A 344 -6.86 -11.36 19.60
C ARG A 344 -7.07 -11.53 18.10
N GLY A 345 -6.10 -11.17 17.25
CA GLY A 345 -6.27 -11.14 15.80
C GLY A 345 -6.74 -12.48 15.24
N ARG A 346 -6.15 -13.59 15.70
CA ARG A 346 -6.55 -14.92 15.25
C ARG A 346 -8.03 -15.24 15.50
N GLU A 347 -8.55 -14.91 16.67
CA GLU A 347 -9.95 -15.13 17.01
C GLU A 347 -10.86 -14.16 16.25
N SER A 348 -10.45 -12.88 16.16
CA SER A 348 -11.23 -11.84 15.49
C SER A 348 -11.37 -12.13 13.99
N PHE A 349 -10.28 -12.49 13.32
CA PHE A 349 -10.34 -12.77 11.88
C PHE A 349 -10.94 -14.14 11.54
N ALA A 350 -10.93 -15.11 12.45
CA ALA A 350 -11.74 -16.32 12.26
C ALA A 350 -13.22 -15.96 12.13
N LYS A 351 -13.74 -15.08 13.01
CA LYS A 351 -15.14 -14.60 12.94
C LYS A 351 -15.40 -13.78 11.67
N VAL A 352 -14.44 -12.97 11.22
CA VAL A 352 -14.54 -12.19 9.96
C VAL A 352 -14.69 -13.13 8.78
N VAL A 353 -13.86 -14.16 8.69
CA VAL A 353 -13.94 -15.20 7.65
C VAL A 353 -15.31 -15.88 7.66
N ASP A 354 -15.81 -16.31 8.83
CA ASP A 354 -17.10 -16.95 8.96
C ASP A 354 -18.24 -16.03 8.48
N MET A 355 -18.21 -14.73 8.84
CA MET A 355 -19.18 -13.74 8.40
C MET A 355 -19.12 -13.46 6.89
N ALA A 356 -17.92 -13.37 6.33
CA ALA A 356 -17.74 -13.13 4.89
C ALA A 356 -18.25 -14.32 4.06
N GLU A 357 -17.96 -15.53 4.50
CA GLU A 357 -18.46 -16.75 3.84
C GLU A 357 -19.97 -16.91 4.00
N TYR A 358 -20.53 -16.54 5.14
CA TYR A 358 -21.98 -16.49 5.34
C TYR A 358 -22.62 -15.50 4.36
N ALA A 359 -22.13 -14.25 4.30
CA ALA A 359 -22.63 -13.23 3.40
C ALA A 359 -22.60 -13.70 1.93
N ARG A 360 -21.49 -14.32 1.50
CA ARG A 360 -21.32 -14.84 0.13
C ARG A 360 -22.37 -15.90 -0.20
N ARG A 361 -22.61 -16.86 0.70
CA ARG A 361 -23.64 -17.89 0.50
C ARG A 361 -25.03 -17.31 0.40
N GLU A 362 -25.41 -16.40 1.31
CA GLU A 362 -26.75 -15.80 1.33
C GLU A 362 -26.98 -14.93 0.08
N ILE A 363 -25.98 -14.15 -0.35
CA ILE A 363 -26.10 -13.34 -1.57
C ILE A 363 -26.24 -14.23 -2.81
N ASN A 364 -25.46 -15.29 -2.92
CA ASN A 364 -25.58 -16.24 -4.03
C ASN A 364 -26.93 -16.99 -4.04
N ALA A 365 -27.54 -17.20 -2.86
CA ALA A 365 -28.87 -17.79 -2.75
C ALA A 365 -30.02 -16.86 -3.21
N ILE A 366 -29.79 -15.53 -3.27
CA ILE A 366 -30.77 -14.58 -3.84
C ILE A 366 -31.00 -14.90 -5.33
N GLY A 367 -29.95 -15.32 -6.05
CA GLY A 367 -29.96 -15.50 -7.50
C GLY A 367 -29.71 -14.19 -8.26
N ASP A 368 -29.21 -14.31 -9.48
CA ASP A 368 -28.83 -13.20 -10.39
C ASP A 368 -27.71 -12.28 -9.88
N TYR A 369 -27.25 -12.45 -8.64
CA TYR A 369 -25.98 -11.96 -8.13
C TYR A 369 -24.93 -13.08 -8.15
N TYR A 370 -23.66 -12.70 -8.27
CA TYR A 370 -22.55 -13.63 -8.09
C TYR A 370 -21.52 -13.04 -7.13
N ALA A 371 -21.58 -13.44 -5.87
CA ALA A 371 -20.56 -13.17 -4.87
C ALA A 371 -19.45 -14.20 -5.02
N PHE A 372 -18.39 -13.83 -5.71
CA PHE A 372 -17.28 -14.73 -6.03
C PHE A 372 -16.28 -14.88 -4.87
N GLY A 373 -15.49 -15.95 -4.90
CA GLY A 373 -14.59 -16.32 -3.82
C GLY A 373 -13.52 -17.30 -4.24
N SER A 374 -13.19 -18.22 -3.33
CA SER A 374 -12.08 -19.19 -3.52
C SER A 374 -12.30 -20.17 -4.68
N GLU A 375 -13.51 -20.30 -5.21
CA GLU A 375 -13.80 -21.10 -6.42
C GLU A 375 -13.12 -20.56 -7.68
N LEU A 376 -12.67 -19.30 -7.67
CA LEU A 376 -11.92 -18.72 -8.78
C LEU A 376 -10.45 -19.14 -8.82
N ILE A 377 -9.93 -19.78 -7.75
CA ILE A 377 -8.52 -20.19 -7.67
C ILE A 377 -8.20 -21.14 -8.83
N ASN A 378 -7.22 -20.74 -9.66
CA ASN A 378 -6.80 -21.47 -10.86
C ASN A 378 -5.32 -21.93 -10.82
N GLY A 379 -4.59 -21.64 -9.73
CA GLY A 379 -3.18 -21.96 -9.55
C GLY A 379 -2.20 -21.10 -10.38
N GLY A 380 -2.70 -20.12 -11.12
CA GLY A 380 -1.92 -19.16 -11.92
C GLY A 380 -2.17 -17.73 -11.48
N SER A 381 -2.87 -16.96 -12.31
CA SER A 381 -3.21 -15.54 -12.05
C SER A 381 -4.13 -15.33 -10.84
N ILE A 382 -4.82 -16.37 -10.39
CA ILE A 382 -5.55 -16.42 -9.13
C ILE A 382 -4.97 -17.60 -8.34
N PHE A 383 -3.88 -17.35 -7.62
CA PHE A 383 -3.19 -18.40 -6.88
C PHE A 383 -3.86 -18.69 -5.53
N ASP A 384 -4.34 -17.64 -4.88
CA ASP A 384 -5.07 -17.70 -3.61
C ASP A 384 -6.11 -16.58 -3.57
N PHE A 385 -7.01 -16.60 -2.58
CA PHE A 385 -8.11 -15.64 -2.49
C PHE A 385 -8.34 -15.17 -1.05
N ASP A 386 -8.40 -13.86 -0.85
CA ASP A 386 -8.76 -13.24 0.42
C ASP A 386 -10.29 -13.20 0.58
N VAL A 387 -10.81 -14.17 1.28
CA VAL A 387 -12.27 -14.36 1.49
C VAL A 387 -12.94 -13.22 2.26
N THR A 388 -12.17 -12.34 2.92
CA THR A 388 -12.74 -11.16 3.63
C THR A 388 -13.22 -10.07 2.68
N LYS A 389 -12.83 -10.12 1.40
CA LYS A 389 -13.30 -9.24 0.35
C LYS A 389 -14.62 -9.78 -0.21
N LEU A 390 -15.72 -9.14 0.15
CA LEU A 390 -17.04 -9.50 -0.36
C LEU A 390 -17.32 -8.72 -1.65
N ALA A 391 -16.80 -9.24 -2.75
CA ALA A 391 -17.06 -8.72 -4.10
C ALA A 391 -18.25 -9.43 -4.70
N VAL A 392 -19.20 -8.68 -5.26
CA VAL A 392 -20.46 -9.19 -5.81
C VAL A 392 -20.68 -8.64 -7.21
N ASN A 393 -20.74 -9.50 -8.21
CA ASN A 393 -21.10 -9.14 -9.56
C ASN A 393 -22.62 -8.89 -9.65
N THR A 394 -22.98 -7.74 -10.25
CA THR A 394 -24.39 -7.25 -10.33
C THR A 394 -24.97 -7.34 -11.74
N ARG A 395 -24.19 -7.80 -12.72
CA ARG A 395 -24.63 -7.88 -14.13
C ARG A 395 -25.88 -8.72 -14.33
N GLY A 396 -26.06 -9.76 -13.50
CA GLY A 396 -27.21 -10.66 -13.61
C GLY A 396 -28.55 -9.98 -13.36
N ILE A 397 -28.58 -8.91 -12.53
CA ILE A 397 -29.78 -8.10 -12.30
C ILE A 397 -29.91 -6.92 -13.28
N GLY A 398 -29.02 -6.80 -14.27
CA GLY A 398 -29.02 -5.72 -15.27
C GLY A 398 -28.65 -4.34 -14.75
N LEU A 399 -28.03 -4.24 -13.58
CA LEU A 399 -27.53 -3.00 -12.97
C LEU A 399 -26.00 -3.00 -12.93
N THR A 400 -25.41 -1.82 -13.07
CA THR A 400 -24.00 -1.62 -12.76
C THR A 400 -23.76 -1.67 -11.25
N GLY A 401 -22.54 -2.00 -10.83
CA GLY A 401 -22.17 -1.90 -9.41
C GLY A 401 -22.33 -0.48 -8.86
N ILE A 402 -22.13 0.55 -9.71
CA ILE A 402 -22.34 1.96 -9.34
C ILE A 402 -23.81 2.22 -9.01
N GLU A 403 -24.75 1.76 -9.86
CA GLU A 403 -26.19 1.89 -9.60
C GLU A 403 -26.59 1.18 -8.30
N VAL A 404 -26.06 -0.02 -8.05
CA VAL A 404 -26.31 -0.76 -6.79
C VAL A 404 -25.69 -0.06 -5.58
N TYR A 405 -24.48 0.49 -5.71
CA TYR A 405 -23.82 1.29 -4.67
C TYR A 405 -24.68 2.50 -4.27
N ASP A 406 -25.18 3.26 -5.27
CA ASP A 406 -26.02 4.43 -5.03
C ASP A 406 -27.35 4.04 -4.36
N LEU A 407 -28.00 2.97 -4.82
CA LEU A 407 -29.22 2.46 -4.17
C LEU A 407 -28.96 2.04 -2.72
N LEU A 408 -27.90 1.30 -2.44
CA LEU A 408 -27.55 0.89 -1.07
C LEU A 408 -27.35 2.10 -0.15
N ARG A 409 -26.69 3.15 -0.63
CA ARG A 409 -26.44 4.37 0.15
C ARG A 409 -27.74 5.17 0.34
N ASP A 410 -28.47 5.44 -0.74
CA ASP A 410 -29.53 6.44 -0.75
C ASP A 410 -30.87 5.89 -0.25
N GLU A 411 -31.17 4.59 -0.47
CA GLU A 411 -32.45 3.99 -0.13
C GLU A 411 -32.36 3.08 1.11
N TYR A 412 -31.18 2.53 1.44
CA TYR A 412 -31.01 1.55 2.51
C TYR A 412 -30.08 2.01 3.64
N ASP A 413 -29.47 3.21 3.55
CA ASP A 413 -28.46 3.71 4.51
C ASP A 413 -27.30 2.71 4.69
N ILE A 414 -26.84 2.07 3.63
CA ILE A 414 -25.73 1.12 3.64
C ILE A 414 -24.58 1.68 2.83
N GLN A 415 -23.47 2.01 3.50
CA GLN A 415 -22.23 2.46 2.86
C GLN A 415 -21.32 1.26 2.66
N ILE A 416 -21.08 0.86 1.41
CA ILE A 416 -20.06 -0.12 1.03
C ILE A 416 -18.79 0.58 0.56
N GLU A 417 -17.73 -0.18 0.25
CA GLU A 417 -16.43 0.41 -0.16
C GLU A 417 -16.54 1.13 -1.50
N PHE A 418 -17.02 0.44 -2.54
CA PHE A 418 -17.32 1.05 -3.84
C PHE A 418 -18.22 0.17 -4.71
N GLY A 419 -18.69 0.77 -5.82
CA GLY A 419 -19.24 0.09 -6.98
C GLY A 419 -18.47 0.45 -8.25
N ASP A 420 -18.20 -0.54 -9.11
CA ASP A 420 -17.66 -0.33 -10.46
C ASP A 420 -18.73 -0.63 -11.54
N LEU A 421 -18.32 -0.78 -12.80
CA LEU A 421 -19.24 -1.08 -13.90
C LEU A 421 -19.93 -2.45 -13.81
N SER A 422 -19.37 -3.37 -13.02
CA SER A 422 -19.82 -4.77 -12.96
C SER A 422 -20.07 -5.27 -11.55
N ASN A 423 -19.40 -4.69 -10.56
CA ASN A 423 -19.32 -5.25 -9.22
C ASN A 423 -19.53 -4.20 -8.15
N ILE A 424 -20.01 -4.64 -6.99
CA ILE A 424 -19.88 -3.93 -5.73
C ILE A 424 -18.84 -4.62 -4.85
N LEU A 425 -18.18 -3.85 -3.99
CA LEU A 425 -17.26 -4.38 -2.99
C LEU A 425 -17.66 -3.91 -1.60
N ALA A 426 -17.91 -4.86 -0.70
CA ALA A 426 -18.00 -4.64 0.74
C ALA A 426 -16.77 -5.21 1.44
N TYR A 427 -16.26 -4.48 2.42
CA TYR A 427 -15.06 -4.82 3.16
C TYR A 427 -15.44 -5.36 4.54
N ILE A 428 -15.42 -6.68 4.72
CA ILE A 428 -15.76 -7.29 6.02
C ILE A 428 -14.53 -7.25 6.93
N SER A 429 -14.67 -6.69 8.11
CA SER A 429 -13.57 -6.42 9.05
C SER A 429 -13.95 -6.70 10.51
N ILE A 430 -13.01 -6.43 11.42
CA ILE A 430 -13.14 -6.75 12.86
C ILE A 430 -14.23 -5.95 13.60
N GLY A 431 -14.78 -4.91 12.99
CA GLY A 431 -15.86 -4.08 13.54
C GLY A 431 -17.25 -4.50 13.13
N ASP A 432 -17.38 -5.38 12.13
CA ASP A 432 -18.67 -5.76 11.57
C ASP A 432 -19.43 -6.76 12.44
N ARG A 433 -20.75 -6.75 12.32
CA ARG A 433 -21.67 -7.61 13.07
C ARG A 433 -22.53 -8.38 12.08
N ILE A 434 -23.02 -9.54 12.50
CA ILE A 434 -23.87 -10.38 11.66
C ILE A 434 -25.15 -9.66 11.24
N GLN A 435 -25.72 -8.79 12.10
CA GLN A 435 -26.91 -8.00 11.79
C GLN A 435 -26.69 -7.02 10.65
N ASP A 436 -25.47 -6.47 10.52
CA ASP A 436 -25.10 -5.57 9.44
C ASP A 436 -25.01 -6.34 8.11
N ILE A 437 -24.48 -7.58 8.15
CA ILE A 437 -24.49 -8.50 7.00
C ILE A 437 -25.91 -8.86 6.57
N GLU A 438 -26.78 -9.23 7.51
CA GLU A 438 -28.18 -9.57 7.21
C GLU A 438 -28.95 -8.38 6.61
N ARG A 439 -28.64 -7.15 7.05
CA ARG A 439 -29.21 -5.93 6.47
C ARG A 439 -28.75 -5.73 5.03
N LEU A 440 -27.46 -5.95 4.74
CA LEU A 440 -26.94 -5.89 3.37
C LEU A 440 -27.61 -6.93 2.46
N VAL A 441 -27.72 -8.18 2.92
CA VAL A 441 -28.40 -9.25 2.17
C VAL A 441 -29.87 -8.89 1.89
N GLY A 442 -30.59 -8.40 2.91
CA GLY A 442 -31.99 -7.94 2.76
C GLY A 442 -32.15 -6.81 1.75
N ALA A 443 -31.25 -5.81 1.78
CA ALA A 443 -31.22 -4.72 0.80
C ALA A 443 -30.99 -5.24 -0.64
N LEU A 444 -30.07 -6.18 -0.83
CA LEU A 444 -29.81 -6.78 -2.15
C LEU A 444 -31.02 -7.59 -2.67
N VAL A 445 -31.76 -8.28 -1.80
CA VAL A 445 -33.06 -8.94 -2.16
C VAL A 445 -34.04 -7.90 -2.68
N ASP A 446 -34.22 -6.80 -1.96
CA ASP A 446 -35.16 -5.75 -2.36
C ASP A 446 -34.73 -5.03 -3.63
N ILE A 447 -33.44 -4.73 -3.79
CA ILE A 447 -32.89 -4.12 -5.02
C ILE A 447 -33.16 -5.01 -6.21
N ARG A 448 -32.91 -6.33 -6.12
CA ARG A 448 -33.24 -7.27 -7.19
C ARG A 448 -34.73 -7.24 -7.52
N ARG A 449 -35.58 -7.25 -6.52
CA ARG A 449 -37.05 -7.28 -6.69
C ARG A 449 -37.59 -6.02 -7.33
N LEU A 450 -37.05 -4.82 -6.96
CA LEU A 450 -37.66 -3.53 -7.29
C LEU A 450 -36.98 -2.86 -8.52
N TYR A 451 -35.71 -3.11 -8.73
CA TYR A 451 -34.89 -2.35 -9.68
C TYR A 451 -34.22 -3.19 -10.78
N ALA A 452 -34.33 -4.53 -10.73
CA ALA A 452 -33.73 -5.38 -11.77
C ALA A 452 -34.24 -5.01 -13.16
N LYS A 453 -33.33 -4.98 -14.12
CA LYS A 453 -33.57 -4.69 -15.54
C LYS A 453 -33.18 -5.91 -16.38
N PRO A 454 -33.72 -6.03 -17.62
CA PRO A 454 -33.22 -7.02 -18.56
C PRO A 454 -31.68 -6.86 -18.70
N ARG A 455 -30.98 -7.99 -18.72
CA ARG A 455 -29.51 -7.99 -18.93
C ARG A 455 -29.21 -7.29 -20.26
N SER A 456 -28.66 -6.10 -20.19
CA SER A 456 -28.08 -5.42 -21.34
C SER A 456 -26.65 -5.91 -21.53
N ASP A 457 -26.13 -5.89 -22.77
CA ASP A 457 -24.70 -6.08 -23.03
C ASP A 457 -23.93 -4.95 -22.37
N LEU A 458 -23.69 -5.10 -21.07
CA LEU A 458 -22.81 -4.22 -20.32
C LEU A 458 -21.40 -4.46 -20.89
N PHE A 459 -20.77 -3.39 -21.28
CA PHE A 459 -19.47 -3.31 -21.92
C PHE A 459 -18.47 -4.34 -21.34
N THR A 460 -17.96 -5.22 -22.18
CA THR A 460 -16.78 -6.01 -21.88
C THR A 460 -15.59 -5.08 -22.02
N ALA A 461 -15.06 -4.60 -20.89
CA ALA A 461 -13.86 -3.79 -20.89
C ALA A 461 -12.68 -4.67 -21.31
N GLU A 462 -12.24 -4.55 -22.57
CA GLU A 462 -10.94 -5.04 -22.96
C GLU A 462 -9.88 -4.19 -22.24
N TYR A 463 -8.88 -4.85 -21.66
CA TYR A 463 -7.74 -4.15 -21.08
C TYR A 463 -6.94 -3.50 -22.21
N ILE A 464 -6.80 -2.18 -22.17
CA ILE A 464 -6.02 -1.44 -23.14
C ILE A 464 -4.58 -1.34 -22.62
N THR A 465 -3.65 -2.03 -23.29
CA THR A 465 -2.22 -1.97 -22.95
C THR A 465 -1.66 -0.58 -23.23
N PRO A 466 -1.16 0.15 -22.22
CA PRO A 466 -0.64 1.50 -22.44
C PRO A 466 0.69 1.48 -23.19
N GLN A 467 0.85 2.40 -24.13
CA GLN A 467 2.12 2.64 -24.83
C GLN A 467 2.92 3.70 -24.10
N ILE A 468 4.08 3.34 -23.56
CA ILE A 468 4.96 4.25 -22.81
C ILE A 468 5.94 4.90 -23.77
N LYS A 469 6.03 6.24 -23.77
CA LYS A 469 6.95 7.03 -24.61
C LYS A 469 7.88 7.94 -23.80
N ALA A 470 7.53 8.23 -22.55
CA ALA A 470 8.35 8.98 -21.62
C ALA A 470 8.28 8.33 -20.24
N THR A 471 9.29 8.54 -19.39
CA THR A 471 9.18 8.12 -17.98
C THR A 471 8.13 8.99 -17.27
N PRO A 472 7.49 8.47 -16.20
CA PRO A 472 6.53 9.27 -15.43
C PRO A 472 7.11 10.59 -14.94
N GLN A 473 8.38 10.62 -14.53
CA GLN A 473 9.08 11.84 -14.11
C GLN A 473 9.25 12.83 -15.27
N GLN A 474 9.73 12.36 -16.44
CA GLN A 474 9.91 13.22 -17.60
C GLN A 474 8.58 13.85 -18.03
N ALA A 475 7.52 13.04 -18.17
CA ALA A 475 6.22 13.54 -18.55
C ALA A 475 5.64 14.54 -17.55
N PHE A 476 5.79 14.27 -16.24
CA PHE A 476 5.23 15.12 -15.18
C PHE A 476 5.88 16.49 -15.11
N TYR A 477 7.21 16.60 -15.29
CA TYR A 477 7.97 17.85 -15.14
C TYR A 477 8.25 18.60 -16.46
N SER A 478 7.94 18.00 -17.61
CA SER A 478 8.14 18.67 -18.91
C SER A 478 7.09 19.73 -19.18
N PRO A 479 7.36 20.68 -20.11
CA PRO A 479 6.34 21.61 -20.61
C PRO A 479 5.12 20.87 -21.15
N LYS A 480 3.95 21.42 -20.91
CA LYS A 480 2.65 20.83 -21.25
C LYS A 480 1.71 21.85 -21.86
N GLU A 481 0.82 21.38 -22.70
CA GLU A 481 -0.30 22.12 -23.25
C GLU A 481 -1.63 21.42 -22.95
N SER A 482 -2.69 22.18 -22.75
CA SER A 482 -4.04 21.65 -22.59
C SER A 482 -4.72 21.52 -23.94
N LEU A 483 -5.28 20.38 -24.25
CA LEU A 483 -6.02 20.12 -25.50
C LEU A 483 -7.39 19.53 -25.18
N PRO A 484 -8.43 19.81 -26.00
CA PRO A 484 -9.70 19.11 -25.91
C PRO A 484 -9.51 17.59 -25.97
N LEU A 485 -10.25 16.83 -25.15
CA LEU A 485 -10.05 15.39 -24.94
C LEU A 485 -9.90 14.62 -26.28
N ARG A 486 -10.74 14.87 -27.26
CA ARG A 486 -10.68 14.20 -28.57
C ARG A 486 -9.44 14.57 -29.40
N GLU A 487 -8.85 15.75 -29.18
CA GLU A 487 -7.66 16.23 -29.90
C GLU A 487 -6.37 15.69 -29.27
N THR A 488 -6.45 15.02 -28.10
CA THR A 488 -5.28 14.43 -27.43
C THR A 488 -4.85 13.08 -28.02
N ALA A 489 -5.60 12.51 -28.95
CA ALA A 489 -5.29 11.22 -29.56
C ALA A 489 -3.86 11.22 -30.16
N GLY A 490 -3.05 10.23 -29.79
CA GLY A 490 -1.66 10.07 -30.20
C GLY A 490 -0.66 10.93 -29.41
N ARG A 491 -1.10 11.83 -28.53
CA ARG A 491 -0.24 12.65 -27.68
C ARG A 491 0.17 11.88 -26.41
N ILE A 492 1.19 12.36 -25.73
CA ILE A 492 1.70 11.77 -24.48
C ILE A 492 1.05 12.48 -23.28
N CYS A 493 0.38 11.72 -22.42
CA CYS A 493 -0.28 12.23 -21.23
C CYS A 493 0.74 12.71 -20.18
N THR A 494 0.42 13.82 -19.50
CA THR A 494 1.23 14.35 -18.38
C THR A 494 0.51 14.28 -17.04
N GLU A 495 -0.71 13.77 -17.03
CA GLU A 495 -1.60 13.70 -15.89
C GLU A 495 -1.98 12.25 -15.58
N PHE A 496 -2.57 12.08 -14.39
CA PHE A 496 -3.30 10.85 -14.09
C PHE A 496 -4.76 11.00 -14.51
N VAL A 497 -5.32 10.00 -15.18
CA VAL A 497 -6.76 9.86 -15.36
C VAL A 497 -7.17 8.58 -14.66
N MET A 498 -8.03 8.69 -13.65
CA MET A 498 -8.43 7.56 -12.81
C MET A 498 -9.94 7.52 -12.67
N CYS A 499 -10.51 6.33 -12.73
CA CYS A 499 -11.81 6.05 -12.15
C CYS A 499 -11.61 5.83 -10.64
N TYR A 500 -12.34 6.53 -9.79
CA TYR A 500 -12.19 6.42 -8.34
C TYR A 500 -13.52 6.12 -7.65
N PRO A 501 -13.55 5.12 -6.75
CA PRO A 501 -12.53 4.11 -6.46
C PRO A 501 -12.30 3.12 -7.63
N PRO A 502 -11.20 2.35 -7.68
CA PRO A 502 -10.19 2.11 -6.63
C PRO A 502 -8.92 2.98 -6.72
N GLY A 503 -8.82 3.97 -7.62
CA GLY A 503 -7.62 4.81 -7.77
C GLY A 503 -6.49 4.16 -8.58
N ILE A 504 -6.84 3.24 -9.46
CA ILE A 504 -5.96 2.66 -10.48
C ILE A 504 -6.02 3.57 -11.71
N PRO A 505 -4.88 4.08 -12.22
CA PRO A 505 -4.90 4.96 -13.37
C PRO A 505 -5.32 4.26 -14.67
N ILE A 506 -6.25 4.85 -15.40
CA ILE A 506 -6.56 4.54 -16.80
C ILE A 506 -5.41 5.06 -17.67
N LEU A 507 -4.96 6.30 -17.40
CA LEU A 507 -3.76 6.91 -17.96
C LEU A 507 -2.83 7.36 -16.83
N ALA A 508 -1.54 7.23 -17.07
CA ALA A 508 -0.49 7.76 -16.23
C ALA A 508 0.45 8.67 -17.04
N PRO A 509 1.20 9.56 -16.37
CA PRO A 509 2.18 10.40 -17.06
C PRO A 509 3.19 9.55 -17.84
N GLY A 510 3.41 9.92 -19.13
CA GLY A 510 4.34 9.24 -20.03
C GLY A 510 3.69 8.25 -21.01
N GLU A 511 2.41 7.98 -20.85
CA GLU A 511 1.64 7.08 -21.72
C GLU A 511 0.99 7.81 -22.90
N VAL A 512 0.85 7.11 -24.01
CA VAL A 512 0.16 7.62 -25.22
C VAL A 512 -1.34 7.53 -25.01
N ILE A 513 -2.04 8.61 -25.28
CA ILE A 513 -3.49 8.65 -25.28
C ILE A 513 -3.98 8.06 -26.60
N THR A 514 -4.60 6.88 -26.57
CA THR A 514 -5.16 6.25 -27.78
C THR A 514 -6.65 6.59 -27.93
N PRO A 515 -7.22 6.49 -29.15
CA PRO A 515 -8.65 6.68 -29.36
C PRO A 515 -9.51 5.78 -28.47
N GLU A 516 -9.09 4.53 -28.26
CA GLU A 516 -9.80 3.54 -27.43
C GLU A 516 -9.84 3.98 -25.96
N ILE A 517 -8.76 4.59 -25.45
CA ILE A 517 -8.70 5.16 -24.10
C ILE A 517 -9.67 6.34 -23.98
N ILE A 518 -9.75 7.20 -24.98
CA ILE A 518 -10.69 8.33 -25.00
C ILE A 518 -12.13 7.82 -24.99
N ASP A 519 -12.45 6.84 -25.83
CA ASP A 519 -13.79 6.23 -25.88
C ASP A 519 -14.15 5.57 -24.53
N TYR A 520 -13.19 4.91 -23.87
CA TYR A 520 -13.40 4.35 -22.54
C TYR A 520 -13.66 5.43 -21.47
N ILE A 521 -12.90 6.54 -21.49
CA ILE A 521 -13.11 7.67 -20.56
C ILE A 521 -14.51 8.25 -20.73
N GLU A 522 -14.94 8.51 -21.98
CA GLU A 522 -16.27 9.06 -22.27
C GLU A 522 -17.38 8.08 -21.87
N PHE A 523 -17.21 6.79 -22.17
CA PHE A 523 -18.15 5.75 -21.75
C PHE A 523 -18.30 5.69 -20.22
N ALA A 524 -17.17 5.65 -19.49
CA ALA A 524 -17.19 5.58 -18.03
C ALA A 524 -17.85 6.84 -17.39
N LYS A 525 -17.59 8.04 -17.95
CA LYS A 525 -18.28 9.28 -17.56
C LYS A 525 -19.79 9.18 -17.80
N ALA A 526 -20.23 8.68 -18.96
CA ALA A 526 -21.65 8.52 -19.29
C ALA A 526 -22.35 7.51 -18.37
N LYS A 527 -21.61 6.58 -17.76
CA LYS A 527 -22.12 5.62 -16.77
C LYS A 527 -22.04 6.12 -15.32
N GLY A 528 -21.64 7.38 -15.10
CA GLY A 528 -21.59 7.98 -13.77
C GLY A 528 -20.33 7.66 -12.96
N CYS A 529 -19.28 7.09 -13.59
CA CYS A 529 -18.00 6.90 -12.90
C CYS A 529 -17.41 8.25 -12.48
N SER A 530 -17.06 8.39 -11.21
CA SER A 530 -16.29 9.54 -10.73
C SER A 530 -14.87 9.47 -11.27
N MET A 531 -14.48 10.46 -12.06
CA MET A 531 -13.13 10.57 -12.62
C MET A 531 -12.30 11.56 -11.81
N GLN A 532 -11.04 11.22 -11.58
CA GLN A 532 -10.12 12.05 -10.81
C GLN A 532 -8.73 12.11 -11.45
N GLY A 533 -8.02 13.19 -11.17
CA GLY A 533 -6.60 13.34 -11.51
C GLY A 533 -6.29 14.44 -12.51
N PRO A 534 -7.07 14.63 -13.59
CA PRO A 534 -6.86 15.74 -14.51
C PRO A 534 -7.10 17.11 -13.87
N ALA A 535 -6.46 18.14 -14.43
CA ALA A 535 -6.71 19.53 -14.05
C ALA A 535 -8.13 19.99 -14.45
N SER A 536 -8.68 19.46 -15.55
CA SER A 536 -10.06 19.67 -15.95
C SER A 536 -10.98 18.75 -15.15
N GLU A 537 -11.84 19.31 -14.31
CA GLU A 537 -12.75 18.53 -13.43
C GLU A 537 -13.72 17.65 -14.21
N ASP A 538 -14.20 18.14 -15.37
CA ASP A 538 -15.11 17.41 -16.24
C ASP A 538 -14.41 16.58 -17.30
N ILE A 539 -13.06 16.61 -17.34
CA ILE A 539 -12.21 15.95 -18.35
C ILE A 539 -12.63 16.33 -19.77
N SER A 540 -13.00 17.58 -19.99
CA SER A 540 -13.18 18.12 -21.34
C SER A 540 -11.85 18.38 -22.04
N GLU A 541 -10.78 18.55 -21.26
CA GLU A 541 -9.41 18.74 -21.70
C GLU A 541 -8.44 17.86 -20.94
N LEU A 542 -7.29 17.53 -21.54
CA LEU A 542 -6.16 16.88 -20.89
C LEU A 542 -4.85 17.61 -21.18
N ASN A 543 -3.97 17.64 -20.20
CA ASN A 543 -2.61 18.11 -20.37
C ASN A 543 -1.74 17.05 -21.04
N VAL A 544 -1.07 17.43 -22.11
CA VAL A 544 -0.18 16.59 -22.90
C VAL A 544 1.21 17.23 -23.04
N LEU A 545 2.22 16.43 -23.38
CA LEU A 545 3.57 16.94 -23.67
C LEU A 545 3.53 17.85 -24.90
N VAL A 546 4.25 18.97 -24.82
CA VAL A 546 4.49 19.89 -25.96
C VAL A 546 5.35 19.22 -27.01
#